data_cab8cae6acf29147253444259d054fdf
#
_entry.id   cab8cae6acf29147253444259d054fdf
#
_cell.length_a   1.000
_cell.length_b   1.000
_cell.length_c   1.000
_cell.angle_alpha   90.00
_cell.angle_beta   90.00
_cell.angle_gamma   90.00
#
_symmetry.space_group_name_H-M   'P 1'
#
loop_
_entity.id
_entity.type
_entity.pdbx_description
1 polymer ?
#
loop_
_entity_poly.entity_id
_entity_poly.type
_entity_poly.pdbx_seq_one_letter_code
_entity_poly.pdbx_strand_id
1 'polypeptide(L)'
;MQVELPEAFIEATVRIETGCRMDDDAFWDFCAANPDLRIEREPNGDIVIMPPTGFETGYRNNKVAAQLVIWAERDGRGVSVDSSTEYYLPNGAARSPDASWVLKSRLTSFTQEDKQKFLHLCPDFVVELMSPSDRLPQAKAKMEEWIENGAQLAWLIHPKKRTVYICRPGREPEELANIESVAGEGPVGGFVLELRAIWEGL
;
A
#
# COMPACT_ATOMS: atom_id res chain seq x y z
N MET A 1 11.26 18.64 11.02
CA MET A 1 12.28 17.97 11.89
C MET A 1 12.98 16.92 11.03
N GLN A 2 14.29 16.94 10.97
CA GLN A 2 15.08 15.95 10.23
C GLN A 2 15.45 14.81 11.18
N VAL A 3 15.31 13.56 10.71
CA VAL A 3 15.64 12.36 11.50
C VAL A 3 16.99 11.83 11.07
N GLU A 4 17.93 11.73 11.99
CA GLU A 4 19.19 11.00 11.79
C GLU A 4 19.09 9.65 12.48
N LEU A 5 19.08 8.57 11.70
CA LEU A 5 19.04 7.21 12.22
C LEU A 5 20.47 6.66 12.33
N PRO A 6 20.85 6.03 13.47
CA PRO A 6 22.11 5.31 13.56
C PRO A 6 22.20 4.19 12.52
N GLU A 7 23.40 3.89 11.99
CA GLU A 7 23.60 2.87 10.96
C GLU A 7 22.98 1.50 11.31
N ALA A 8 22.96 1.13 12.59
CA ALA A 8 22.33 -0.11 13.06
C ALA A 8 20.81 -0.22 12.81
N PHE A 9 20.14 0.89 12.49
CA PHE A 9 18.69 0.92 12.23
C PHE A 9 18.32 0.97 10.74
N ILE A 10 19.30 1.04 9.84
CA ILE A 10 19.07 1.15 8.39
C ILE A 10 18.36 -0.11 7.84
N GLU A 11 18.50 -1.27 8.49
CA GLU A 11 17.90 -2.55 8.07
C GLU A 11 16.64 -2.93 8.88
N ALA A 12 16.17 -2.09 9.79
CA ALA A 12 15.05 -2.39 10.68
C ALA A 12 13.92 -1.36 10.52
N THR A 13 12.68 -1.83 10.63
CA THR A 13 11.53 -0.92 10.82
C THR A 13 11.66 -0.24 12.18
N VAL A 14 11.68 1.09 12.20
CA VAL A 14 11.76 1.91 13.41
C VAL A 14 10.38 2.47 13.72
N ARG A 15 9.91 2.22 14.95
CA ARG A 15 8.68 2.85 15.46
C ARG A 15 9.07 3.93 16.47
N ILE A 16 8.53 5.12 16.26
CA ILE A 16 8.71 6.27 17.15
C ILE A 16 7.36 6.54 17.83
N GLU A 17 7.31 6.30 19.13
CA GLU A 17 6.16 6.68 19.95
C GLU A 17 6.21 8.20 20.19
N THR A 18 5.29 8.93 19.57
CA THR A 18 5.32 10.40 19.58
C THR A 18 4.67 11.02 20.81
N GLY A 19 3.91 10.23 21.60
CA GLY A 19 3.14 10.71 22.76
C GLY A 19 2.01 11.70 22.41
N CYS A 20 2.01 12.25 21.22
CA CYS A 20 0.92 13.05 20.64
C CYS A 20 0.90 12.87 19.12
N ARG A 21 -0.29 12.86 18.55
CA ARG A 21 -0.44 12.76 17.10
C ARG A 21 -0.09 14.10 16.44
N MET A 22 0.80 14.09 15.45
CA MET A 22 0.95 15.18 14.51
C MET A 22 -0.36 15.36 13.73
N ASP A 23 -0.80 16.59 13.50
CA ASP A 23 -1.83 16.83 12.50
C ASP A 23 -1.32 16.51 11.08
N ASP A 24 -2.19 16.55 10.09
CA ASP A 24 -1.85 16.06 8.75
C ASP A 24 -0.87 17.00 8.03
N ASP A 25 -0.95 18.30 8.26
CA ASP A 25 0.01 19.28 7.72
C ASP A 25 1.41 19.10 8.35
N ALA A 26 1.49 18.95 9.68
CA ALA A 26 2.75 18.69 10.36
C ALA A 26 3.37 17.35 9.93
N PHE A 27 2.55 16.33 9.69
CA PHE A 27 3.02 15.03 9.19
C PHE A 27 3.53 15.14 7.74
N TRP A 28 2.82 15.86 6.86
CA TRP A 28 3.30 16.18 5.52
C TRP A 28 4.65 16.90 5.54
N ASP A 29 4.78 17.95 6.35
CA ASP A 29 6.02 18.71 6.49
C ASP A 29 7.16 17.84 7.04
N PHE A 30 6.83 16.90 7.94
CA PHE A 30 7.80 15.93 8.46
C PHE A 30 8.29 14.99 7.37
N CYS A 31 7.41 14.44 6.54
CA CYS A 31 7.79 13.60 5.40
C CYS A 31 8.59 14.39 4.36
N ALA A 32 8.16 15.62 4.03
CA ALA A 32 8.86 16.48 3.09
C ALA A 32 10.28 16.89 3.57
N ALA A 33 10.48 16.98 4.88
CA ALA A 33 11.81 17.24 5.46
C ALA A 33 12.72 16.00 5.49
N ASN A 34 12.19 14.81 5.21
CA ASN A 34 12.91 13.53 5.24
C ASN A 34 12.63 12.71 3.95
N PRO A 35 12.92 13.24 2.75
CA PRO A 35 12.49 12.68 1.47
C PRO A 35 13.12 11.30 1.16
N ASP A 36 14.20 10.95 1.84
CA ASP A 36 14.90 9.66 1.67
C ASP A 36 14.32 8.55 2.56
N LEU A 37 13.34 8.86 3.43
CA LEU A 37 12.74 7.91 4.33
C LEU A 37 11.34 7.51 3.84
N ARG A 38 11.03 6.22 3.95
CA ARG A 38 9.66 5.72 3.82
C ARG A 38 9.00 5.76 5.19
N ILE A 39 8.02 6.64 5.35
CA ILE A 39 7.42 6.97 6.64
C ILE A 39 5.92 6.72 6.55
N GLU A 40 5.36 5.98 7.51
CA GLU A 40 3.92 5.85 7.72
C GLU A 40 3.56 6.37 9.13
N ARG A 41 2.28 6.70 9.32
CA ARG A 41 1.74 7.07 10.64
C ARG A 41 0.66 6.08 11.04
N GLU A 42 0.76 5.55 12.25
CA GLU A 42 -0.26 4.70 12.84
C GLU A 42 -1.51 5.50 13.27
N PRO A 43 -2.68 4.86 13.47
CA PRO A 43 -3.88 5.54 13.95
C PRO A 43 -3.69 6.26 15.30
N ASN A 44 -2.84 5.71 16.18
CA ASN A 44 -2.51 6.31 17.48
C ASN A 44 -1.50 7.47 17.39
N GLY A 45 -0.97 7.75 16.19
CA GLY A 45 -0.01 8.83 15.95
C GLY A 45 1.45 8.39 15.94
N ASP A 46 1.77 7.15 16.25
CA ASP A 46 3.15 6.63 16.17
C ASP A 46 3.67 6.71 14.73
N ILE A 47 4.92 7.06 14.59
CA ILE A 47 5.61 7.13 13.30
C ILE A 47 6.34 5.83 13.05
N VAL A 48 6.16 5.27 11.87
CA VAL A 48 6.84 4.05 11.42
C VAL A 48 7.75 4.40 10.24
N ILE A 49 9.04 4.15 10.40
CA ILE A 49 10.03 4.34 9.34
C ILE A 49 10.47 2.96 8.86
N MET A 50 10.31 2.72 7.57
CA MET A 50 10.60 1.44 6.94
C MET A 50 11.94 1.49 6.19
N PRO A 51 12.72 0.39 6.22
CA PRO A 51 13.95 0.30 5.43
C PRO A 51 13.64 0.21 3.93
N PRO A 52 14.63 0.48 3.06
CA PRO A 52 14.52 0.21 1.64
C PRO A 52 14.23 -1.27 1.40
N THR A 53 13.49 -1.54 0.34
CA THR A 53 13.14 -2.92 -0.02
C THR A 53 14.30 -3.63 -0.73
N GLY A 54 14.45 -4.94 -0.51
CA GLY A 54 15.46 -5.75 -1.20
C GLY A 54 15.13 -5.88 -2.70
N PHE A 55 16.15 -6.14 -3.53
CA PHE A 55 16.06 -6.14 -4.99
C PHE A 55 14.95 -7.05 -5.53
N GLU A 56 14.80 -8.26 -4.99
CA GLU A 56 13.79 -9.20 -5.45
C GLU A 56 12.37 -8.78 -5.10
N THR A 57 12.16 -8.22 -3.90
CA THR A 57 10.86 -7.64 -3.53
C THR A 57 10.53 -6.45 -4.44
N GLY A 58 11.49 -5.58 -4.72
CA GLY A 58 11.33 -4.48 -5.66
C GLY A 58 10.98 -4.95 -7.07
N TYR A 59 11.61 -6.02 -7.56
CA TYR A 59 11.27 -6.64 -8.84
C TYR A 59 9.81 -7.11 -8.87
N ARG A 60 9.38 -7.83 -7.82
CA ARG A 60 7.99 -8.32 -7.71
C ARG A 60 6.97 -7.17 -7.61
N ASN A 61 7.25 -6.14 -6.81
CA ASN A 61 6.42 -4.94 -6.72
C ASN A 61 6.25 -4.27 -8.09
N ASN A 62 7.34 -4.14 -8.83
CA ASN A 62 7.29 -3.59 -10.18
C ASN A 62 6.44 -4.45 -11.14
N LYS A 63 6.45 -5.80 -11.01
CA LYS A 63 5.58 -6.68 -11.81
C LYS A 63 4.10 -6.51 -11.48
N VAL A 64 3.76 -6.27 -10.21
CA VAL A 64 2.38 -5.97 -9.80
C VAL A 64 1.96 -4.60 -10.34
N ALA A 65 2.75 -3.56 -10.07
CA ALA A 65 2.44 -2.19 -10.48
C ALA A 65 2.33 -2.04 -12.00
N ALA A 66 3.25 -2.65 -12.77
CA ALA A 66 3.22 -2.59 -14.23
C ALA A 66 1.94 -3.20 -14.83
N GLN A 67 1.49 -4.35 -14.30
CA GLN A 67 0.25 -4.98 -14.77
C GLN A 67 -0.97 -4.13 -14.42
N LEU A 68 -1.01 -3.56 -13.22
CA LEU A 68 -2.12 -2.74 -12.77
C LEU A 68 -2.22 -1.43 -13.59
N VAL A 69 -1.10 -0.74 -13.82
CA VAL A 69 -1.11 0.52 -14.58
C VAL A 69 -1.51 0.29 -16.05
N ILE A 70 -0.97 -0.77 -16.70
CA ILE A 70 -1.33 -1.10 -18.08
C ILE A 70 -2.83 -1.40 -18.21
N TRP A 71 -3.39 -2.13 -17.26
CA TRP A 71 -4.82 -2.39 -17.23
C TRP A 71 -5.61 -1.12 -16.96
N ALA A 72 -5.24 -0.31 -15.97
CA ALA A 72 -5.95 0.90 -15.59
C ALA A 72 -6.02 1.93 -16.71
N GLU A 73 -4.96 2.05 -17.53
CA GLU A 73 -4.94 2.91 -18.73
C GLU A 73 -5.94 2.45 -19.79
N ARG A 74 -6.08 1.15 -19.99
CA ARG A 74 -7.04 0.56 -20.94
C ARG A 74 -8.48 0.65 -20.45
N ASP A 75 -8.68 0.40 -19.17
CA ASP A 75 -9.98 0.49 -18.51
C ASP A 75 -10.51 1.93 -18.46
N GLY A 76 -9.66 2.89 -18.19
CA GLY A 76 -9.93 4.33 -18.24
C GLY A 76 -10.79 4.89 -17.11
N ARG A 77 -11.43 4.06 -16.27
CA ARG A 77 -12.32 4.49 -15.17
C ARG A 77 -11.56 5.05 -13.96
N GLY A 78 -10.34 4.61 -13.74
CA GLY A 78 -9.53 4.99 -12.59
C GLY A 78 -8.08 5.24 -12.94
N VAL A 79 -7.27 5.44 -11.91
CA VAL A 79 -5.83 5.62 -12.00
C VAL A 79 -5.14 4.68 -11.03
N SER A 80 -4.01 4.14 -11.45
CA SER A 80 -3.09 3.42 -10.57
C SER A 80 -1.96 4.35 -10.16
N VAL A 81 -1.51 4.23 -8.93
CA VAL A 81 -0.34 4.93 -8.40
C VAL A 81 0.64 3.93 -7.77
N ASP A 82 1.88 4.36 -7.60
CA ASP A 82 2.98 3.52 -7.13
C ASP A 82 3.06 3.45 -5.58
N SER A 83 4.04 2.68 -5.11
CA SER A 83 4.26 2.42 -3.68
C SER A 83 4.82 3.60 -2.89
N SER A 84 5.15 4.74 -3.52
CA SER A 84 5.55 5.96 -2.84
C SER A 84 4.39 6.90 -2.54
N THR A 85 3.21 6.59 -3.08
CA THR A 85 2.01 7.40 -2.86
C THR A 85 1.36 7.06 -1.53
N GLU A 86 1.17 8.07 -0.69
CA GLU A 86 0.60 7.93 0.64
C GLU A 86 -0.81 8.53 0.72
N TYR A 87 -1.63 7.97 1.61
CA TYR A 87 -3.02 8.33 1.83
C TYR A 87 -3.29 8.58 3.31
N TYR A 88 -4.05 9.62 3.63
CA TYR A 88 -4.65 9.79 4.95
C TYR A 88 -5.95 8.99 5.03
N LEU A 89 -5.97 8.01 5.91
CA LEU A 89 -7.12 7.15 6.11
C LEU A 89 -8.11 7.72 7.14
N PRO A 90 -9.40 7.35 7.07
CA PRO A 90 -10.43 7.82 8.02
C PRO A 90 -10.11 7.55 9.49
N ASN A 91 -9.41 6.45 9.81
CA ASN A 91 -8.98 6.13 11.18
C ASN A 91 -7.80 7.01 11.67
N GLY A 92 -7.27 7.84 10.79
CA GLY A 92 -6.16 8.74 11.08
C GLY A 92 -4.78 8.17 10.80
N ALA A 93 -4.66 6.96 10.29
CA ALA A 93 -3.40 6.46 9.77
C ALA A 93 -2.99 7.22 8.51
N ALA A 94 -1.69 7.17 8.20
CA ALA A 94 -1.16 7.51 6.89
C ALA A 94 -0.44 6.27 6.35
N ARG A 95 -0.80 5.82 5.14
CA ARG A 95 -0.37 4.53 4.58
C ARG A 95 0.00 4.63 3.11
N SER A 96 1.06 3.89 2.75
CA SER A 96 1.51 3.70 1.36
C SER A 96 1.40 2.22 1.00
N PRO A 97 0.45 1.80 0.14
CA PRO A 97 0.36 0.42 -0.32
C PRO A 97 1.40 0.14 -1.42
N ASP A 98 1.75 -1.13 -1.65
CA ASP A 98 2.68 -1.49 -2.72
C ASP A 98 2.13 -1.19 -4.13
N ALA A 99 0.81 -1.28 -4.32
CA ALA A 99 0.12 -0.75 -5.49
C ALA A 99 -1.33 -0.43 -5.14
N SER A 100 -1.89 0.59 -5.76
CA SER A 100 -3.29 0.96 -5.55
C SER A 100 -3.95 1.50 -6.81
N TRP A 101 -5.29 1.45 -6.78
CA TRP A 101 -6.12 2.01 -7.83
C TRP A 101 -7.27 2.81 -7.22
N VAL A 102 -7.52 3.98 -7.80
CA VAL A 102 -8.56 4.92 -7.36
C VAL A 102 -9.47 5.27 -8.52
N LEU A 103 -10.77 5.24 -8.30
CA LEU A 103 -11.78 5.64 -9.29
C LEU A 103 -11.67 7.14 -9.58
N LYS A 104 -11.57 7.54 -10.86
CA LYS A 104 -11.40 8.94 -11.27
C LYS A 104 -12.50 9.88 -10.75
N SER A 105 -13.73 9.39 -10.65
CA SER A 105 -14.84 10.19 -10.13
C SER A 105 -14.63 10.63 -8.67
N ARG A 106 -13.92 9.87 -7.86
CA ARG A 106 -13.58 10.22 -6.47
C ARG A 106 -12.51 11.32 -6.40
N LEU A 107 -11.70 11.45 -7.45
CA LEU A 107 -10.66 12.47 -7.55
C LEU A 107 -11.18 13.84 -7.99
N THR A 108 -12.44 13.94 -8.41
CA THR A 108 -13.03 15.21 -8.89
C THR A 108 -13.27 16.23 -7.80
N SER A 109 -13.39 15.80 -6.54
CA SER A 109 -13.53 16.67 -5.37
C SER A 109 -12.23 17.32 -4.92
N PHE A 110 -11.08 16.82 -5.38
CA PHE A 110 -9.76 17.32 -5.02
C PHE A 110 -9.26 18.33 -6.05
N THR A 111 -8.73 19.44 -5.56
CA THR A 111 -8.05 20.44 -6.39
C THR A 111 -6.71 19.91 -6.94
N GLN A 112 -6.08 20.65 -7.83
CA GLN A 112 -4.72 20.33 -8.28
C GLN A 112 -3.68 20.48 -7.16
N GLU A 113 -3.91 21.40 -6.24
CA GLU A 113 -3.05 21.59 -5.06
C GLU A 113 -3.17 20.42 -4.09
N ASP A 114 -4.38 19.93 -3.81
CA ASP A 114 -4.58 18.74 -2.98
C ASP A 114 -3.83 17.52 -3.56
N LYS A 115 -3.85 17.36 -4.89
CA LYS A 115 -3.18 16.25 -5.58
C LYS A 115 -1.65 16.32 -5.58
N GLN A 116 -1.05 17.38 -5.07
CA GLN A 116 0.38 17.46 -4.81
C GLN A 116 0.77 17.00 -3.39
N LYS A 117 -0.21 16.71 -2.55
CA LYS A 117 -0.04 16.20 -1.19
C LYS A 117 -0.66 14.81 -1.04
N PHE A 118 -0.55 14.22 0.16
CA PHE A 118 -1.27 13.00 0.51
C PHE A 118 -2.77 13.27 0.54
N LEU A 119 -3.55 12.45 -0.15
CA LEU A 119 -4.98 12.65 -0.22
C LEU A 119 -5.71 12.03 0.98
N HIS A 120 -6.73 12.71 1.49
CA HIS A 120 -7.70 12.16 2.44
C HIS A 120 -8.64 11.19 1.71
N LEU A 121 -8.13 10.01 1.39
CA LEU A 121 -8.78 9.03 0.55
C LEU A 121 -8.24 7.63 0.87
N CYS A 122 -9.13 6.67 1.08
CA CYS A 122 -8.73 5.27 0.99
C CYS A 122 -8.92 4.81 -0.47
N PRO A 123 -7.91 4.18 -1.12
CA PRO A 123 -8.05 3.64 -2.47
C PRO A 123 -9.19 2.62 -2.57
N ASP A 124 -9.80 2.50 -3.76
CA ASP A 124 -10.85 1.50 -4.00
C ASP A 124 -10.28 0.07 -4.07
N PHE A 125 -9.04 -0.05 -4.54
CA PHE A 125 -8.31 -1.32 -4.62
C PHE A 125 -6.87 -1.13 -4.15
N VAL A 126 -6.40 -2.09 -3.35
CA VAL A 126 -5.06 -2.10 -2.76
C VAL A 126 -4.40 -3.46 -2.97
N VAL A 127 -3.11 -3.45 -3.24
CA VAL A 127 -2.27 -4.65 -3.23
C VAL A 127 -1.10 -4.44 -2.28
N GLU A 128 -0.89 -5.39 -1.39
CA GLU A 128 0.29 -5.50 -0.53
C GLU A 128 1.04 -6.78 -0.87
N LEU A 129 2.35 -6.69 -1.01
CA LEU A 129 3.22 -7.80 -1.33
C LEU A 129 4.18 -8.07 -0.16
N MET A 130 4.08 -9.23 0.44
CA MET A 130 4.94 -9.59 1.56
C MET A 130 6.40 -9.75 1.15
N SER A 131 7.27 -9.09 1.87
CA SER A 131 8.72 -9.27 1.86
C SER A 131 9.14 -10.44 2.78
N PRO A 132 10.39 -10.92 2.71
CA PRO A 132 10.89 -11.96 3.63
C PRO A 132 10.88 -11.57 5.11
N SER A 133 10.92 -10.29 5.44
CA SER A 133 10.91 -9.76 6.81
C SER A 133 9.51 -9.62 7.40
N ASP A 134 8.46 -9.65 6.56
CA ASP A 134 7.10 -9.42 7.00
C ASP A 134 6.51 -10.62 7.75
N ARG A 135 5.66 -10.31 8.72
CA ARG A 135 4.92 -11.32 9.48
C ARG A 135 3.47 -11.36 9.02
N LEU A 136 3.00 -12.54 8.64
CA LEU A 136 1.66 -12.72 8.09
C LEU A 136 0.51 -12.17 8.97
N PRO A 137 0.53 -12.32 10.31
CA PRO A 137 -0.53 -11.71 11.15
C PRO A 137 -0.59 -10.19 11.04
N GLN A 138 0.57 -9.51 10.99
CA GLN A 138 0.65 -8.06 10.84
C GLN A 138 0.19 -7.61 9.44
N ALA A 139 0.62 -8.34 8.40
CA ALA A 139 0.17 -8.07 7.05
C ALA A 139 -1.35 -8.24 6.90
N LYS A 140 -1.94 -9.28 7.51
CA LYS A 140 -3.40 -9.48 7.54
C LYS A 140 -4.11 -8.34 8.26
N ALA A 141 -3.62 -7.90 9.42
CA ALA A 141 -4.18 -6.75 10.14
C ALA A 141 -4.15 -5.45 9.30
N LYS A 142 -3.07 -5.23 8.53
CA LYS A 142 -2.99 -4.09 7.59
C LYS A 142 -4.06 -4.21 6.48
N MET A 143 -4.36 -5.43 6.00
CA MET A 143 -5.43 -5.63 5.02
C MET A 143 -6.83 -5.35 5.62
N GLU A 144 -7.06 -5.74 6.87
CA GLU A 144 -8.28 -5.42 7.61
C GLU A 144 -8.41 -3.90 7.76
N GLU A 145 -7.32 -3.20 8.13
CA GLU A 145 -7.29 -1.73 8.19
C GLU A 145 -7.69 -1.09 6.85
N TRP A 146 -7.15 -1.56 5.71
CA TRP A 146 -7.53 -1.04 4.39
C TRP A 146 -9.04 -1.19 4.12
N ILE A 147 -9.59 -2.37 4.40
CA ILE A 147 -11.02 -2.65 4.19
C ILE A 147 -11.90 -1.80 5.12
N GLU A 148 -11.57 -1.70 6.40
CA GLU A 148 -12.30 -0.90 7.39
C GLU A 148 -12.29 0.59 7.05
N ASN A 149 -11.25 1.08 6.39
CA ASN A 149 -11.12 2.47 5.97
C ASN A 149 -11.74 2.75 4.59
N GLY A 150 -12.30 1.74 3.91
CA GLY A 150 -13.13 1.94 2.72
C GLY A 150 -12.63 1.33 1.43
N ALA A 151 -11.52 0.57 1.43
CA ALA A 151 -11.15 -0.22 0.28
C ALA A 151 -12.23 -1.26 -0.04
N GLN A 152 -12.60 -1.35 -1.32
CA GLN A 152 -13.64 -2.27 -1.77
C GLN A 152 -13.09 -3.66 -2.08
N LEU A 153 -11.78 -3.73 -2.34
CA LEU A 153 -11.03 -4.95 -2.58
C LEU A 153 -9.58 -4.73 -2.17
N ALA A 154 -8.99 -5.71 -1.50
CA ALA A 154 -7.58 -5.66 -1.17
C ALA A 154 -6.95 -7.06 -1.31
N TRP A 155 -5.76 -7.12 -1.90
CA TRP A 155 -5.02 -8.36 -2.08
C TRP A 155 -3.71 -8.34 -1.30
N LEU A 156 -3.52 -9.35 -0.45
CA LEU A 156 -2.23 -9.63 0.15
C LEU A 156 -1.57 -10.80 -0.59
N ILE A 157 -0.43 -10.53 -1.19
CA ILE A 157 0.32 -11.54 -1.94
C ILE A 157 1.48 -12.03 -1.07
N HIS A 158 1.54 -13.33 -0.86
CA HIS A 158 2.62 -14.00 -0.12
C HIS A 158 3.47 -14.86 -1.06
N PRO A 159 4.57 -14.33 -1.66
CA PRO A 159 5.33 -15.02 -2.70
C PRO A 159 5.88 -16.38 -2.25
N LYS A 160 6.48 -16.45 -1.06
CA LYS A 160 7.08 -17.68 -0.52
C LYS A 160 6.08 -18.82 -0.35
N LYS A 161 4.81 -18.50 -0.01
CA LYS A 161 3.73 -19.49 0.10
C LYS A 161 2.96 -19.68 -1.19
N ARG A 162 3.23 -18.87 -2.23
CA ARG A 162 2.46 -18.80 -3.48
C ARG A 162 0.96 -18.65 -3.23
N THR A 163 0.60 -17.75 -2.31
CA THR A 163 -0.77 -17.56 -1.84
C THR A 163 -1.20 -16.11 -2.00
N VAL A 164 -2.42 -15.89 -2.46
CA VAL A 164 -3.11 -14.61 -2.47
C VAL A 164 -4.25 -14.67 -1.47
N TYR A 165 -4.28 -13.71 -0.54
CA TYR A 165 -5.43 -13.47 0.35
C TYR A 165 -6.26 -12.34 -0.25
N ILE A 166 -7.53 -12.61 -0.51
CA ILE A 166 -8.47 -11.64 -1.10
C ILE A 166 -9.39 -11.15 0.01
N CYS A 167 -9.27 -9.87 0.36
CA CYS A 167 -10.04 -9.22 1.41
C CYS A 167 -11.14 -8.36 0.80
N ARG A 168 -12.35 -8.47 1.35
CA ARG A 168 -13.56 -7.77 0.90
C ARG A 168 -14.35 -7.24 2.10
N PRO A 169 -15.10 -6.14 1.96
CA PRO A 169 -15.98 -5.69 3.04
C PRO A 169 -16.96 -6.77 3.48
N GLY A 170 -17.05 -6.98 4.79
CA GLY A 170 -18.04 -7.88 5.40
C GLY A 170 -17.85 -9.38 5.10
N ARG A 171 -16.68 -9.79 4.66
CA ARG A 171 -16.36 -11.19 4.39
C ARG A 171 -15.02 -11.58 4.99
N GLU A 172 -14.91 -12.83 5.40
CA GLU A 172 -13.62 -13.42 5.74
C GLU A 172 -12.68 -13.44 4.53
N PRO A 173 -11.37 -13.24 4.73
CA PRO A 173 -10.40 -13.32 3.65
C PRO A 173 -10.42 -14.69 2.96
N GLU A 174 -10.57 -14.68 1.63
CA GLU A 174 -10.44 -15.87 0.80
C GLU A 174 -8.96 -16.15 0.53
N GLU A 175 -8.54 -17.40 0.68
CA GLU A 175 -7.15 -17.82 0.46
C GLU A 175 -7.05 -18.68 -0.81
N LEU A 176 -6.28 -18.22 -1.80
CA LEU A 176 -6.02 -18.90 -3.05
C LEU A 176 -4.54 -19.28 -3.15
N ALA A 177 -4.25 -20.57 -3.14
CA ALA A 177 -2.88 -21.09 -3.17
C ALA A 177 -2.51 -21.67 -4.54
N ASN A 178 -1.26 -21.45 -4.97
CA ASN A 178 -0.67 -22.00 -6.20
C ASN A 178 -1.46 -21.70 -7.49
N ILE A 179 -2.17 -20.58 -7.52
CA ILE A 179 -2.86 -20.11 -8.72
C ILE A 179 -1.87 -19.42 -9.68
N GLU A 180 -2.15 -19.48 -10.97
CA GLU A 180 -1.33 -18.83 -12.00
C GLU A 180 -1.69 -17.35 -12.19
N SER A 181 -2.94 -17.00 -11.94
CA SER A 181 -3.44 -15.61 -12.02
C SER A 181 -4.57 -15.40 -11.03
N VAL A 182 -4.83 -14.14 -10.70
CA VAL A 182 -5.99 -13.70 -9.90
C VAL A 182 -6.77 -12.64 -10.66
N ALA A 183 -8.10 -12.82 -10.72
CA ALA A 183 -8.99 -11.89 -11.39
C ALA A 183 -9.51 -10.84 -10.41
N GLY A 184 -9.48 -9.58 -10.85
CA GLY A 184 -10.11 -8.46 -10.16
C GLY A 184 -11.63 -8.51 -10.25
N GLU A 185 -12.26 -7.97 -9.25
CA GLU A 185 -13.72 -7.85 -9.14
C GLU A 185 -14.10 -6.44 -8.64
N GLY A 186 -15.39 -6.16 -8.57
CA GLY A 186 -15.87 -4.87 -8.07
C GLY A 186 -15.22 -3.69 -8.80
N PRO A 187 -14.45 -2.82 -8.09
CA PRO A 187 -13.85 -1.63 -8.68
C PRO A 187 -12.87 -1.96 -9.82
N VAL A 188 -12.18 -3.09 -9.74
CA VAL A 188 -11.17 -3.53 -10.72
C VAL A 188 -11.63 -4.74 -11.54
N GLY A 189 -12.94 -4.87 -11.77
CA GLY A 189 -13.50 -5.91 -12.64
C GLY A 189 -12.88 -5.85 -14.04
N GLY A 190 -12.34 -7.00 -14.50
CA GLY A 190 -11.61 -7.10 -15.76
C GLY A 190 -10.07 -6.98 -15.63
N PHE A 191 -9.55 -6.62 -14.46
CA PHE A 191 -8.13 -6.76 -14.15
C PHE A 191 -7.80 -8.24 -13.94
N VAL A 192 -6.67 -8.69 -14.48
CA VAL A 192 -6.10 -10.01 -14.20
C VAL A 192 -4.63 -9.81 -13.91
N LEU A 193 -4.20 -10.23 -12.72
CA LEU A 193 -2.79 -10.22 -12.33
C LEU A 193 -2.19 -11.60 -12.59
N GLU A 194 -1.25 -11.66 -13.51
CA GLU A 194 -0.43 -12.85 -13.76
C GLU A 194 0.63 -13.00 -12.66
N LEU A 195 0.64 -14.14 -12.00
CA LEU A 195 1.41 -14.36 -10.76
C LEU A 195 2.71 -15.11 -10.99
N ARG A 196 2.93 -15.67 -12.18
CA ARG A 196 4.12 -16.49 -12.45
C ARG A 196 5.42 -15.78 -12.10
N ALA A 197 5.63 -14.56 -12.60
CA ALA A 197 6.85 -13.77 -12.33
C ALA A 197 6.97 -13.36 -10.85
N ILE A 198 5.85 -13.28 -10.13
CA ILE A 198 5.81 -12.97 -8.70
C ILE A 198 6.20 -14.22 -7.88
N TRP A 199 5.77 -15.42 -8.33
CA TRP A 199 6.11 -16.67 -7.67
C TRP A 199 7.56 -17.10 -7.89
N GLU A 200 8.01 -17.06 -9.15
CA GLU A 200 9.34 -17.52 -9.55
C GLU A 200 10.43 -16.53 -9.11
N GLY A 201 10.14 -15.21 -9.11
CA GLY A 201 11.13 -14.19 -8.83
C GLY A 201 12.15 -14.09 -9.98
N LEU A 202 13.42 -13.88 -9.60
CA LEU A 202 14.57 -13.82 -10.49
C LEU A 202 15.37 -15.12 -10.43
#